data_d906ae6c5e8e6ae60508433cc185e8dc
#
_entry.id   d906ae6c5e8e6ae60508433cc185e8dc
#
_cell.length_a   1.000
_cell.length_b   1.000
_cell.length_c   1.000
_cell.angle_alpha   90.00
_cell.angle_beta   90.00
_cell.angle_gamma   90.00
#
_symmetry.space_group_name_H-M   'P 1'
#
loop_
_entity.id
_entity.type
_entity.pdbx_description
1 polymer ?
#
loop_
_entity_poly.entity_id
_entity_poly.type
_entity_poly.pdbx_seq_one_letter_code
_entity_poly.pdbx_strand_id
1 'polypeptide(L)'
;MKEFIEKLKQRIAENPPNYGDADSVLGLLYECFNENNPYDNEQIKANFEELYRQMNGMPLREMDRIVYPVCRLCRDHERSSFVEGIKIGIRLAHELSVE
;
A
#
# COMPACT_ATOMS: atom_id res chain seq x y z
N MET A 1 -14.64 -10.19 1.37
CA MET A 1 -14.81 -8.99 2.22
C MET A 1 -14.94 -9.32 3.70
N LYS A 2 -15.66 -10.37 4.05
CA LYS A 2 -15.85 -10.77 5.47
C LYS A 2 -14.53 -11.12 6.16
N GLU A 3 -13.68 -11.89 5.51
CA GLU A 3 -12.34 -12.23 6.05
C GLU A 3 -11.45 -11.01 6.23
N PHE A 4 -11.53 -10.07 5.29
CA PHE A 4 -10.79 -8.82 5.35
C PHE A 4 -11.21 -7.98 6.57
N ILE A 5 -12.51 -7.86 6.81
CA ILE A 5 -13.04 -7.11 7.94
C ILE A 5 -12.64 -7.76 9.28
N GLU A 6 -12.68 -9.08 9.36
CA GLU A 6 -12.26 -9.79 10.57
C GLU A 6 -10.76 -9.60 10.84
N LYS A 7 -9.93 -9.66 9.82
CA LYS A 7 -8.49 -9.39 9.96
C LYS A 7 -8.24 -7.95 10.40
N LEU A 8 -8.99 -7.01 9.85
CA LEU A 8 -8.89 -5.60 10.25
C LEU A 8 -9.26 -5.42 11.72
N LYS A 9 -10.35 -6.04 12.17
CA LYS A 9 -10.77 -6.00 13.58
C LYS A 9 -9.70 -6.59 14.50
N GLN A 10 -9.12 -7.71 14.11
CA GLN A 10 -8.06 -8.36 14.86
C GLN A 10 -6.82 -7.47 14.97
N ARG A 11 -6.41 -6.85 13.86
CA ARG A 11 -5.28 -5.92 13.84
C ARG A 11 -5.50 -4.72 14.74
N ILE A 12 -6.68 -4.16 14.71
CA ILE A 12 -7.04 -3.03 15.58
C ILE A 12 -7.03 -3.43 17.04
N ALA A 13 -7.49 -4.65 17.37
CA ALA A 13 -7.48 -5.17 18.73
C ALA A 13 -6.07 -5.42 19.25
N GLU A 14 -5.18 -5.95 18.41
CA GLU A 14 -3.79 -6.23 18.77
C GLU A 14 -2.93 -4.97 18.86
N ASN A 15 -3.19 -4.01 17.97
CA ASN A 15 -2.45 -2.75 17.88
C ASN A 15 -3.44 -1.60 17.80
N PRO A 16 -4.04 -1.18 18.92
CA PRO A 16 -5.00 -0.08 18.89
C PRO A 16 -4.35 1.20 18.35
N PRO A 17 -5.05 1.91 17.45
CA PRO A 17 -4.50 3.11 16.83
C PRO A 17 -4.18 4.16 17.89
N ASN A 18 -2.98 4.68 17.81
CA ASN A 18 -2.51 5.70 18.71
C ASN A 18 -2.72 7.05 18.03
N TYR A 19 -3.50 7.92 18.65
CA TYR A 19 -3.92 9.21 18.07
C TYR A 19 -2.79 10.22 17.86
N GLY A 20 -1.56 9.85 17.94
CA GLY A 20 -0.43 10.73 17.70
C GLY A 20 0.54 10.21 16.66
N ASP A 21 0.30 9.01 16.15
CA ASP A 21 1.22 8.32 15.25
C ASP A 21 0.73 8.28 13.82
N ALA A 22 1.65 7.98 12.91
CA ALA A 22 1.39 7.77 11.50
C ALA A 22 0.44 6.60 11.22
N ASP A 23 0.14 5.78 12.23
CA ASP A 23 -0.74 4.61 12.12
C ASP A 23 -2.20 5.00 12.29
N SER A 24 -2.75 5.64 11.27
CA SER A 24 -4.18 5.92 11.19
C SER A 24 -4.96 4.63 10.95
N VAL A 25 -6.27 4.66 11.23
CA VAL A 25 -7.17 3.54 10.89
C VAL A 25 -7.11 3.23 9.40
N LEU A 26 -7.01 4.26 8.56
CA LEU A 26 -6.88 4.08 7.12
C LEU A 26 -5.56 3.42 6.73
N GLY A 27 -4.48 3.72 7.46
CA GLY A 27 -3.20 3.03 7.26
C GLY A 27 -3.27 1.56 7.63
N LEU A 28 -3.95 1.23 8.73
CA LEU A 28 -4.18 -0.16 9.13
C LEU A 28 -5.06 -0.90 8.10
N LEU A 29 -6.06 -0.22 7.57
CA LEU A 29 -6.91 -0.76 6.51
C LEU A 29 -6.08 -1.10 5.27
N TYR A 30 -5.18 -0.20 4.88
CA TYR A 30 -4.27 -0.45 3.76
C TYR A 30 -3.39 -1.68 4.00
N GLU A 31 -2.79 -1.80 5.18
CA GLU A 31 -1.94 -2.94 5.51
C GLU A 31 -2.69 -4.26 5.44
N CYS A 32 -3.90 -4.31 5.99
CA CYS A 32 -4.74 -5.49 5.91
C CYS A 32 -5.13 -5.83 4.48
N PHE A 33 -5.45 -4.83 3.68
CA PHE A 33 -5.78 -5.01 2.27
C PHE A 33 -4.57 -5.55 1.50
N ASN A 34 -3.40 -4.98 1.70
CA ASN A 34 -2.18 -5.36 1.01
C ASN A 34 -1.75 -6.79 1.33
N GLU A 35 -1.93 -7.24 2.57
CA GLU A 35 -1.63 -8.62 2.96
C GLU A 35 -2.49 -9.65 2.22
N ASN A 36 -3.74 -9.30 1.93
CA ASN A 36 -4.71 -10.22 1.32
C ASN A 36 -4.80 -10.07 -0.19
N ASN A 37 -4.25 -9.01 -0.76
CA ASN A 37 -4.36 -8.67 -2.18
C ASN A 37 -3.01 -8.21 -2.70
N PRO A 38 -2.10 -9.16 -3.01
CA PRO A 38 -0.82 -8.76 -3.60
C PRO A 38 -1.05 -8.06 -4.94
N TYR A 39 -0.38 -6.91 -5.09
CA TYR A 39 -0.72 -5.92 -6.10
C TYR A 39 0.03 -6.01 -7.41
N ASP A 40 1.06 -6.85 -7.49
CA ASP A 40 1.92 -6.88 -8.68
C ASP A 40 1.20 -7.48 -9.87
N ASN A 41 0.64 -6.59 -10.70
CA ASN A 41 0.09 -7.00 -11.98
C ASN A 41 1.22 -7.14 -13.03
N GLU A 42 0.87 -7.60 -14.21
CA GLU A 42 1.84 -7.85 -15.28
C GLU A 42 2.61 -6.59 -15.68
N GLN A 43 1.98 -5.43 -15.66
CA GLN A 43 2.63 -4.17 -16.01
C GLN A 43 3.68 -3.77 -14.96
N ILE A 44 3.36 -3.95 -13.68
CA ILE A 44 4.29 -3.65 -12.59
C ILE A 44 5.50 -4.58 -12.68
N LYS A 45 5.27 -5.88 -12.90
CA LYS A 45 6.34 -6.86 -13.08
C LYS A 45 7.23 -6.50 -14.26
N ALA A 46 6.64 -6.12 -15.39
CA ALA A 46 7.39 -5.71 -16.58
C ALA A 46 8.25 -4.48 -16.31
N ASN A 47 7.76 -3.51 -15.56
CA ASN A 47 8.52 -2.32 -15.20
C ASN A 47 9.69 -2.64 -14.27
N PHE A 48 9.51 -3.56 -13.32
CA PHE A 48 10.64 -4.03 -12.50
C PHE A 48 11.67 -4.80 -13.31
N GLU A 49 11.24 -5.63 -14.24
CA GLU A 49 12.15 -6.33 -15.15
C GLU A 49 12.98 -5.35 -15.97
N GLU A 50 12.35 -4.29 -16.47
CA GLU A 50 13.05 -3.23 -17.21
C GLU A 50 14.08 -2.51 -16.32
N LEU A 51 13.73 -2.22 -15.06
CA LEU A 51 14.66 -1.64 -14.11
C LEU A 51 15.88 -2.54 -13.90
N TYR A 52 15.67 -3.83 -13.71
CA TYR A 52 16.76 -4.80 -13.57
C TYR A 52 17.61 -4.88 -14.83
N ARG A 53 16.97 -4.79 -16.00
CA ARG A 53 17.69 -4.80 -17.28
C ARG A 53 18.62 -3.60 -17.41
N GLN A 54 18.17 -2.43 -17.00
CA GLN A 54 18.99 -1.21 -17.02
C GLN A 54 20.19 -1.30 -16.07
N MET A 55 20.11 -2.13 -15.06
CA MET A 55 21.20 -2.35 -14.10
C MET A 55 22.09 -3.55 -14.46
N ASN A 56 21.95 -4.09 -15.66
CA ASN A 56 22.71 -5.26 -16.09
C ASN A 56 24.22 -4.98 -16.02
N GLY A 57 24.96 -5.91 -15.43
CA GLY A 57 26.42 -5.76 -15.24
C GLY A 57 26.80 -5.05 -13.95
N MET A 58 25.83 -4.54 -13.20
CA MET A 58 26.08 -3.88 -11.92
C MET A 58 26.23 -4.93 -10.79
N PRO A 59 27.18 -4.77 -9.86
CA PRO A 59 27.28 -5.64 -8.69
C PRO A 59 25.98 -5.63 -7.86
N LEU A 60 25.65 -6.78 -7.30
CA LEU A 60 24.40 -6.94 -6.52
C LEU A 60 24.25 -5.90 -5.42
N ARG A 61 25.34 -5.58 -4.71
CA ARG A 61 25.34 -4.58 -3.64
C ARG A 61 24.90 -3.20 -4.13
N GLU A 62 25.34 -2.81 -5.32
CA GLU A 62 24.96 -1.54 -5.92
C GLU A 62 23.52 -1.56 -6.43
N MET A 63 23.08 -2.69 -6.99
CA MET A 63 21.69 -2.87 -7.40
C MET A 63 20.76 -2.69 -6.21
N ASP A 64 21.08 -3.28 -5.06
CA ASP A 64 20.27 -3.18 -3.84
C ASP A 64 20.16 -1.73 -3.36
N ARG A 65 21.21 -0.95 -3.50
CA ARG A 65 21.18 0.48 -3.12
C ARG A 65 20.19 1.29 -3.95
N ILE A 66 19.87 0.83 -5.15
CA ILE A 66 18.89 1.46 -6.04
C ILE A 66 17.50 0.86 -5.80
N VAL A 67 17.42 -0.47 -5.74
CA VAL A 67 16.15 -1.20 -5.67
C VAL A 67 15.43 -0.96 -4.35
N TYR A 68 16.14 -0.98 -3.22
CA TYR A 68 15.49 -0.78 -1.91
C TYR A 68 14.79 0.57 -1.77
N PRO A 69 15.41 1.70 -2.13
CA PRO A 69 14.71 2.99 -2.12
C PRO A 69 13.53 3.03 -3.09
N VAL A 70 13.64 2.41 -4.26
CA VAL A 70 12.55 2.34 -5.23
C VAL A 70 11.37 1.56 -4.66
N CYS A 71 11.62 0.42 -4.04
CA CYS A 71 10.56 -0.37 -3.41
C CYS A 71 9.87 0.37 -2.29
N ARG A 72 10.62 1.11 -1.46
CA ARG A 72 10.05 1.94 -0.41
C ARG A 72 9.19 3.06 -0.98
N LEU A 73 9.67 3.71 -2.02
CA LEU A 73 8.93 4.76 -2.71
C LEU A 73 7.62 4.23 -3.28
N CYS A 74 7.65 3.08 -3.93
CA CYS A 74 6.45 2.43 -4.46
C CYS A 74 5.44 2.13 -3.35
N ARG A 75 5.92 1.60 -2.22
CA ARG A 75 5.07 1.28 -1.07
C ARG A 75 4.43 2.52 -0.48
N ASP A 76 5.20 3.59 -0.35
CA ASP A 76 4.69 4.85 0.19
C ASP A 76 3.64 5.46 -0.74
N HIS A 77 3.86 5.42 -2.03
CA HIS A 77 2.89 5.88 -3.02
C HIS A 77 1.62 5.05 -3.01
N GLU A 78 1.73 3.73 -2.96
CA GLU A 78 0.58 2.82 -2.89
C GLU A 78 -0.27 3.11 -1.66
N ARG A 79 0.39 3.22 -0.51
CA ARG A 79 -0.30 3.50 0.76
C ARG A 79 -1.01 4.84 0.71
N SER A 80 -0.32 5.87 0.26
CA SER A 80 -0.88 7.23 0.16
C SER A 80 -2.06 7.26 -0.80
N SER A 81 -1.93 6.65 -1.96
CA SER A 81 -2.99 6.60 -2.96
C SER A 81 -4.21 5.84 -2.46
N PHE A 82 -4.01 4.74 -1.74
CA PHE A 82 -5.08 3.96 -1.15
C PHE A 82 -5.86 4.79 -0.12
N VAL A 83 -5.15 5.45 0.78
CA VAL A 83 -5.76 6.29 1.83
C VAL A 83 -6.57 7.43 1.20
N GLU A 84 -5.98 8.13 0.23
CA GLU A 84 -6.67 9.22 -0.47
C GLU A 84 -7.87 8.71 -1.27
N GLY A 85 -7.75 7.55 -1.89
CA GLY A 85 -8.85 6.92 -2.62
C GLY A 85 -10.04 6.60 -1.71
N ILE A 86 -9.77 6.07 -0.51
CA ILE A 86 -10.82 5.80 0.48
C ILE A 86 -11.49 7.09 0.93
N LYS A 87 -10.71 8.14 1.21
CA LYS A 87 -11.26 9.44 1.60
C LYS A 87 -12.18 10.03 0.53
N ILE A 88 -11.75 9.96 -0.72
CA ILE A 88 -12.55 10.44 -1.86
C ILE A 88 -13.82 9.61 -1.99
N GLY A 89 -13.71 8.28 -1.87
CA GLY A 89 -14.85 7.38 -1.96
C GLY A 89 -15.90 7.65 -0.88
N ILE A 90 -15.46 7.86 0.35
CA ILE A 90 -16.36 8.19 1.47
C ILE A 90 -17.05 9.52 1.23
N ARG A 91 -16.29 10.54 0.80
CA ARG A 91 -16.84 11.85 0.49
C ARG A 91 -17.88 11.79 -0.63
N LEU A 92 -17.58 11.06 -1.69
CA LEU A 92 -18.50 10.87 -2.81
C LEU A 92 -19.77 10.16 -2.36
N ALA A 93 -19.65 9.08 -1.59
CA ALA A 93 -20.79 8.36 -1.05
C ALA A 93 -21.68 9.26 -0.19
N HIS A 94 -21.05 10.10 0.65
CA HIS A 94 -21.77 11.06 1.48
C HIS A 94 -22.54 12.08 0.64
N GLU A 95 -21.90 12.67 -0.35
CA GLU A 95 -22.54 13.64 -1.25
C GLU A 95 -23.69 13.03 -2.02
N LEU A 96 -23.56 11.78 -2.46
CA LEU A 96 -24.63 11.10 -3.19
C LEU A 96 -25.80 10.71 -2.29
N SER A 97 -25.60 10.58 -0.98
CA SER A 97 -26.62 10.19 -0.03
C SER A 97 -27.39 11.35 0.60
N VAL A 98 -26.97 12.58 0.32
CA VAL A 98 -27.51 13.81 0.96
C VAL A 98 -28.64 14.46 0.10
N GLU A 99 -29.27 13.75 -0.76
CA GLU A 99 -30.41 14.31 -1.50
C GLU A 99 -31.65 14.48 -0.65
#